data_c4ff12985ef097189cdcc629adf25d23
#
_entry.id   c4ff12985ef097189cdcc629adf25d23
#
_cell.length_a   1.000
_cell.length_b   1.000
_cell.length_c   1.000
_cell.angle_alpha   90.00
_cell.angle_beta   90.00
_cell.angle_gamma   90.00
#
_symmetry.space_group_name_H-M   'P 1'
#
loop_
_entity.id
_entity.type
_entity.pdbx_description
1 polymer ?
#
loop_
_entity_poly.entity_id
_entity_poly.type
_entity_poly.pdbx_seq_one_letter_code
_entity_poly.pdbx_strand_id
1 'polypeptide(L)'
;QSLTDTEQGKAIGLSYFNERGFTDQTIKKFQLGYSPEAWDALSVAATEAGYSKDYLVKTGLSVAKDNGQLYDRFRNRVLFPIQNVSGRVIGFGGRILTSDKNKPKYVNSPESQIYDKSNVLFGLFTAKTEIIKKDNCFLVEGYTDVISFDQSGIENVVSSSGTSLTSGQIKLIKRYTQNITILFDGDAAGIKASFRGINMIVEEGLNVRVVLFPDGEDPDSYAKSHNADELNAFLEKNSQDFIHFKADLLSKEAGSDPVKKAGVVKEIVQTIALVPEQL
;
A
#
# COMPACT_ATOMS: atom_id res chain seq x y z
N GLN A 1 9.55 19.37 6.84
CA GLN A 1 10.51 20.21 7.61
C GLN A 1 11.40 19.35 8.50
N SER A 2 10.86 18.57 9.46
CA SER A 2 11.70 17.80 10.41
C SER A 2 12.68 16.84 9.74
N LEU A 3 12.41 16.34 8.53
CA LEU A 3 13.30 15.41 7.83
C LEU A 3 14.62 16.05 7.40
N THR A 4 14.54 17.28 6.87
CA THR A 4 15.68 17.98 6.25
C THR A 4 16.26 19.09 7.11
N ASP A 5 15.49 19.65 8.04
CA ASP A 5 15.83 20.88 8.76
C ASP A 5 16.35 20.59 10.19
N THR A 6 16.23 19.35 10.67
CA THR A 6 16.72 18.95 11.99
C THR A 6 17.85 17.93 11.89
N GLU A 7 18.79 17.97 12.83
CA GLU A 7 19.89 16.99 12.92
C GLU A 7 19.35 15.55 13.08
N GLN A 8 18.33 15.37 13.91
CA GLN A 8 17.70 14.06 14.11
C GLN A 8 16.97 13.59 12.86
N GLY A 9 16.30 14.48 12.12
CA GLY A 9 15.66 14.17 10.86
C GLY A 9 16.63 13.69 9.80
N LYS A 10 17.79 14.36 9.67
CA LYS A 10 18.86 13.97 8.74
C LYS A 10 19.51 12.66 9.16
N ALA A 11 19.92 12.55 10.43
CA ALA A 11 20.66 11.39 10.92
C ALA A 11 19.85 10.09 10.97
N ILE A 12 18.53 10.18 11.16
CA ILE A 12 17.65 9.01 11.32
C ILE A 12 16.71 8.86 10.15
N GLY A 13 15.87 9.87 9.90
CA GLY A 13 14.80 9.79 8.91
C GLY A 13 15.33 9.75 7.47
N LEU A 14 16.18 10.70 7.11
CA LEU A 14 16.77 10.79 5.78
C LEU A 14 17.73 9.62 5.51
N SER A 15 18.56 9.26 6.52
CA SER A 15 19.45 8.08 6.43
C SER A 15 18.66 6.81 6.10
N TYR A 16 17.55 6.58 6.81
CA TYR A 16 16.67 5.44 6.53
C TYR A 16 16.18 5.39 5.08
N PHE A 17 15.73 6.52 4.52
CA PHE A 17 15.26 6.55 3.14
C PHE A 17 16.41 6.35 2.13
N ASN A 18 17.58 6.92 2.41
CA ASN A 18 18.78 6.74 1.59
C ASN A 18 19.29 5.28 1.63
N GLU A 19 19.31 4.65 2.80
CA GLU A 19 19.66 3.23 2.96
C GLU A 19 18.68 2.30 2.21
N ARG A 20 17.42 2.74 2.06
CA ARG A 20 16.45 2.05 1.23
C ARG A 20 16.62 2.32 -0.28
N GLY A 21 17.55 3.18 -0.66
CA GLY A 21 17.82 3.51 -2.05
C GLY A 21 16.86 4.56 -2.64
N PHE A 22 16.08 5.27 -1.81
CA PHE A 22 15.19 6.33 -2.32
C PHE A 22 15.98 7.59 -2.65
N THR A 23 15.75 8.13 -3.84
CA THR A 23 16.39 9.38 -4.29
C THR A 23 15.72 10.60 -3.65
N ASP A 24 16.43 11.74 -3.63
CA ASP A 24 15.87 13.02 -3.17
C ASP A 24 14.62 13.41 -3.95
N GLN A 25 14.57 13.11 -5.25
CA GLN A 25 13.40 13.34 -6.09
C GLN A 25 12.20 12.51 -5.62
N THR A 26 12.41 11.25 -5.31
CA THR A 26 11.39 10.33 -4.79
C THR A 26 10.90 10.76 -3.42
N ILE A 27 11.83 11.08 -2.50
CA ILE A 27 11.50 11.60 -1.17
C ILE A 27 10.62 12.84 -1.28
N LYS A 28 10.95 13.75 -2.19
CA LYS A 28 10.18 14.97 -2.44
C LYS A 28 8.84 14.70 -3.12
N LYS A 29 8.80 13.81 -4.13
CA LYS A 29 7.57 13.42 -4.85
C LYS A 29 6.52 12.87 -3.89
N PHE A 30 6.92 11.97 -3.00
CA PHE A 30 6.03 11.35 -2.01
C PHE A 30 5.93 12.14 -0.70
N GLN A 31 6.61 13.28 -0.58
CA GLN A 31 6.61 14.15 0.62
C GLN A 31 6.99 13.40 1.90
N LEU A 32 7.92 12.43 1.79
CA LEU A 32 8.32 11.58 2.90
C LEU A 32 8.84 12.40 4.07
N GLY A 33 8.56 11.97 5.29
CA GLY A 33 8.85 12.75 6.49
C GLY A 33 9.41 11.92 7.64
N TYR A 34 9.73 12.63 8.72
CA TYR A 34 10.15 12.02 9.98
C TYR A 34 9.50 12.75 11.16
N SER A 35 8.98 12.00 12.11
CA SER A 35 8.48 12.50 13.39
C SER A 35 9.48 12.17 14.48
N PRO A 36 10.02 13.19 15.18
CA PRO A 36 11.01 13.02 16.24
C PRO A 36 10.52 12.14 17.39
N GLU A 37 11.46 11.71 18.25
CA GLU A 37 11.14 10.91 19.42
C GLU A 37 10.44 11.72 20.52
N ALA A 38 10.65 13.03 20.53
CA ALA A 38 10.03 13.93 21.51
C ALA A 38 8.53 13.70 21.63
N TRP A 39 8.02 13.87 22.87
CA TRP A 39 6.66 13.45 23.22
C TRP A 39 5.59 14.24 22.49
N ASP A 40 5.83 15.54 22.21
CA ASP A 40 4.86 16.53 21.75
C ASP A 40 5.45 17.52 20.72
N ALA A 41 6.52 17.13 20.01
CA ALA A 41 7.21 18.01 19.07
C ALA A 41 6.30 18.61 17.99
N LEU A 42 5.43 17.79 17.38
CA LEU A 42 4.45 18.26 16.40
C LEU A 42 3.39 19.12 17.07
N SER A 43 2.86 18.67 18.24
CA SER A 43 1.80 19.38 18.95
C SER A 43 2.23 20.79 19.38
N VAL A 44 3.47 20.93 19.85
CA VAL A 44 4.07 22.23 20.21
C VAL A 44 4.24 23.11 18.98
N ALA A 45 4.98 22.62 17.97
CA ALA A 45 5.26 23.37 16.76
C ALA A 45 3.99 23.82 16.01
N ALA A 46 2.97 22.94 15.93
CA ALA A 46 1.71 23.27 15.29
C ALA A 46 0.93 24.33 16.09
N THR A 47 0.92 24.24 17.42
CA THR A 47 0.24 25.23 18.27
C THR A 47 0.92 26.60 18.19
N GLU A 48 2.26 26.64 18.18
CA GLU A 48 3.04 27.88 17.98
C GLU A 48 2.79 28.50 16.60
N ALA A 49 2.56 27.66 15.58
CA ALA A 49 2.18 28.11 14.24
C ALA A 49 0.69 28.51 14.13
N GLY A 50 -0.07 28.53 15.23
CA GLY A 50 -1.46 28.96 15.28
C GLY A 50 -2.50 27.90 14.96
N TYR A 51 -2.13 26.63 14.82
CA TYR A 51 -3.09 25.57 14.61
C TYR A 51 -3.80 25.17 15.91
N SER A 52 -5.10 24.95 15.82
CA SER A 52 -5.92 24.55 16.98
C SER A 52 -5.58 23.12 17.45
N LYS A 53 -5.40 22.97 18.76
CA LYS A 53 -5.23 21.65 19.43
C LYS A 53 -6.38 20.69 19.11
N ASP A 54 -7.60 21.18 18.99
CA ASP A 54 -8.78 20.41 18.65
C ASP A 54 -8.65 19.75 17.27
N TYR A 55 -8.13 20.47 16.26
CA TYR A 55 -7.86 19.88 14.94
C TYR A 55 -6.75 18.84 14.96
N LEU A 56 -5.69 19.01 15.76
CA LEU A 56 -4.64 18.02 15.90
C LEU A 56 -5.19 16.69 16.44
N VAL A 57 -6.13 16.75 17.38
CA VAL A 57 -6.81 15.58 17.93
C VAL A 57 -7.80 14.99 16.93
N LYS A 58 -8.66 15.81 16.33
CA LYS A 58 -9.68 15.36 15.36
C LYS A 58 -9.07 14.70 14.10
N THR A 59 -7.90 15.13 13.67
CA THR A 59 -7.17 14.53 12.55
C THR A 59 -6.30 13.33 12.98
N GLY A 60 -6.23 13.04 14.27
CA GLY A 60 -5.45 11.93 14.82
C GLY A 60 -3.94 12.12 14.77
N LEU A 61 -3.47 13.35 14.56
CA LEU A 61 -2.03 13.69 14.62
C LEU A 61 -1.52 13.67 16.05
N SER A 62 -2.36 14.14 16.99
CA SER A 62 -2.08 14.12 18.42
C SER A 62 -3.18 13.38 19.18
N VAL A 63 -2.85 12.93 20.36
CA VAL A 63 -3.77 12.26 21.30
C VAL A 63 -3.85 13.10 22.58
N ALA A 64 -5.07 13.39 23.04
CA ALA A 64 -5.27 14.10 24.30
C ALA A 64 -5.24 13.11 25.48
N LYS A 65 -4.55 13.48 26.56
CA LYS A 65 -4.62 12.83 27.86
C LYS A 65 -5.78 13.40 28.68
N ASP A 66 -6.17 12.71 29.75
CA ASP A 66 -7.24 13.16 30.67
C ASP A 66 -6.96 14.53 31.29
N ASN A 67 -5.68 14.89 31.46
CA ASN A 67 -5.26 16.21 31.95
C ASN A 67 -5.18 17.31 30.88
N GLY A 68 -5.63 17.02 29.65
CA GLY A 68 -5.61 17.96 28.52
C GLY A 68 -4.25 18.14 27.81
N GLN A 69 -3.19 17.46 28.26
CA GLN A 69 -1.93 17.46 27.55
C GLN A 69 -2.02 16.65 26.27
N LEU A 70 -1.37 17.12 25.19
CA LEU A 70 -1.27 16.40 23.96
C LEU A 70 0.04 15.61 23.88
N TYR A 71 -0.02 14.49 23.18
CA TYR A 71 1.18 13.80 22.70
C TYR A 71 1.02 13.39 21.24
N ASP A 72 2.15 13.33 20.54
CA ASP A 72 2.19 13.05 19.11
C ASP A 72 1.98 11.55 18.85
N ARG A 73 1.12 11.20 17.89
CA ARG A 73 0.82 9.81 17.55
C ARG A 73 1.99 9.09 16.88
N PHE A 74 2.73 9.79 16.04
CA PHE A 74 3.72 9.18 15.14
C PHE A 74 5.18 9.30 15.64
N ARG A 75 5.39 9.46 16.92
CA ARG A 75 6.74 9.64 17.51
C ARG A 75 7.72 8.56 17.08
N ASN A 76 8.96 8.99 16.77
CA ASN A 76 10.08 8.14 16.37
C ASN A 76 9.72 7.26 15.15
N ARG A 77 9.12 7.87 14.11
CA ARG A 77 8.69 7.16 12.91
C ARG A 77 9.04 7.96 11.66
N VAL A 78 9.44 7.24 10.61
CA VAL A 78 9.38 7.79 9.27
C VAL A 78 7.93 7.82 8.81
N LEU A 79 7.57 8.85 8.04
CA LEU A 79 6.19 9.15 7.67
C LEU A 79 5.99 9.03 6.17
N PHE A 80 4.87 8.40 5.82
CA PHE A 80 4.35 8.26 4.47
C PHE A 80 3.03 9.04 4.40
N PRO A 81 3.02 10.25 3.82
CA PRO A 81 1.79 11.03 3.70
C PRO A 81 0.79 10.36 2.77
N ILE A 82 -0.43 10.19 3.24
CA ILE A 82 -1.53 9.60 2.48
C ILE A 82 -2.33 10.76 1.86
N GLN A 83 -2.42 10.77 0.54
CA GLN A 83 -3.10 11.81 -0.21
C GLN A 83 -4.46 11.34 -0.73
N ASN A 84 -5.42 12.25 -0.79
CA ASN A 84 -6.65 12.03 -1.53
C ASN A 84 -6.42 12.18 -3.06
N VAL A 85 -7.45 11.94 -3.86
CA VAL A 85 -7.38 12.03 -5.33
C VAL A 85 -7.01 13.42 -5.88
N SER A 86 -7.09 14.48 -5.06
CA SER A 86 -6.68 15.86 -5.42
C SER A 86 -5.26 16.22 -4.93
N GLY A 87 -4.55 15.30 -4.28
CA GLY A 87 -3.18 15.52 -3.79
C GLY A 87 -3.09 16.18 -2.42
N ARG A 88 -4.20 16.37 -1.72
CA ARG A 88 -4.19 16.87 -0.35
C ARG A 88 -3.85 15.76 0.62
N VAL A 89 -2.92 15.99 1.52
CA VAL A 89 -2.59 15.05 2.60
C VAL A 89 -3.76 14.97 3.58
N ILE A 90 -4.27 13.78 3.79
CA ILE A 90 -5.44 13.49 4.64
C ILE A 90 -5.10 12.55 5.81
N GLY A 91 -3.94 11.93 5.80
CA GLY A 91 -3.46 11.04 6.84
C GLY A 91 -2.01 10.66 6.64
N PHE A 92 -1.51 9.80 7.49
CA PHE A 92 -0.14 9.32 7.46
C PHE A 92 -0.05 7.84 7.80
N GLY A 93 0.85 7.14 7.13
CA GLY A 93 1.44 5.91 7.63
C GLY A 93 2.74 6.24 8.36
N GLY A 94 3.02 5.59 9.47
CA GLY A 94 4.25 5.81 10.22
C GLY A 94 4.97 4.50 10.53
N ARG A 95 6.19 4.31 10.03
CA ARG A 95 7.01 3.14 10.32
C ARG A 95 8.00 3.44 11.44
N ILE A 96 8.02 2.59 12.48
CA ILE A 96 9.02 2.67 13.54
C ILE A 96 10.36 2.14 13.03
N LEU A 97 11.46 2.75 13.47
CA LEU A 97 12.83 2.38 13.08
C LEU A 97 13.56 1.58 14.17
N THR A 98 12.90 1.30 15.29
CA THR A 98 13.47 0.50 16.37
C THR A 98 13.14 -0.98 16.23
N SER A 99 13.98 -1.84 16.79
CA SER A 99 13.76 -3.30 16.84
C SER A 99 12.81 -3.75 17.96
N ASP A 100 12.10 -2.83 18.62
CA ASP A 100 11.16 -3.14 19.71
C ASP A 100 9.96 -3.93 19.18
N LYS A 101 9.96 -5.24 19.42
CA LYS A 101 8.89 -6.16 18.97
C LYS A 101 7.54 -5.90 19.65
N ASN A 102 7.50 -5.13 20.74
CA ASN A 102 6.27 -4.80 21.45
C ASN A 102 5.52 -3.63 20.81
N LYS A 103 6.14 -2.93 19.87
CA LYS A 103 5.52 -1.82 19.13
C LYS A 103 5.17 -2.22 17.72
N PRO A 104 3.98 -1.86 17.21
CA PRO A 104 3.62 -2.16 15.83
C PRO A 104 4.61 -1.50 14.86
N LYS A 105 5.10 -2.29 13.90
CA LYS A 105 6.03 -1.84 12.86
C LYS A 105 5.46 -0.65 12.08
N TYR A 106 4.19 -0.71 11.72
CA TYR A 106 3.45 0.37 11.07
C TYR A 106 2.25 0.80 11.90
N VAL A 107 1.97 2.10 11.89
CA VAL A 107 0.77 2.72 12.46
C VAL A 107 0.21 3.67 11.41
N ASN A 108 -1.08 3.59 11.16
CA ASN A 108 -1.78 4.52 10.27
C ASN A 108 -2.56 5.57 11.08
N SER A 109 -2.89 6.70 10.45
CA SER A 109 -3.86 7.64 10.99
C SER A 109 -5.16 6.90 11.32
N PRO A 110 -5.83 7.26 12.42
CA PRO A 110 -7.16 6.74 12.72
C PRO A 110 -8.18 7.30 11.72
N GLU A 111 -9.35 6.65 11.66
CA GLU A 111 -10.50 7.23 10.97
C GLU A 111 -10.79 8.63 11.47
N SER A 112 -11.12 9.55 10.57
CA SER A 112 -11.42 10.94 10.90
C SER A 112 -12.36 11.56 9.86
N GLN A 113 -12.79 12.80 10.07
CA GLN A 113 -13.64 13.52 9.09
C GLN A 113 -12.98 13.70 7.71
N ILE A 114 -11.64 13.64 7.64
CA ILE A 114 -10.89 13.84 6.40
C ILE A 114 -10.21 12.55 5.89
N TYR A 115 -10.15 11.50 6.69
CA TYR A 115 -9.47 10.25 6.37
C TYR A 115 -10.37 9.05 6.62
N ASP A 116 -10.78 8.40 5.55
CA ASP A 116 -11.52 7.13 5.53
C ASP A 116 -10.65 6.08 4.83
N LYS A 117 -10.10 5.15 5.62
CA LYS A 117 -9.22 4.09 5.13
C LYS A 117 -9.85 3.24 4.05
N SER A 118 -11.17 3.06 4.14
CA SER A 118 -11.92 2.20 3.22
C SER A 118 -12.04 2.81 1.82
N ASN A 119 -11.77 4.11 1.69
CA ASN A 119 -11.93 4.87 0.46
C ASN A 119 -10.65 5.61 0.03
N VAL A 120 -9.49 5.12 0.45
CA VAL A 120 -8.20 5.71 0.09
C VAL A 120 -7.21 4.63 -0.31
N LEU A 121 -6.41 4.91 -1.33
CA LEU A 121 -5.26 4.11 -1.75
C LEU A 121 -4.00 4.99 -1.73
N PHE A 122 -2.92 4.48 -1.14
CA PHE A 122 -1.64 5.16 -1.20
C PHE A 122 -1.08 5.11 -2.62
N GLY A 123 -0.52 6.22 -3.07
CA GLY A 123 0.02 6.34 -4.42
C GLY A 123 -1.02 6.73 -5.50
N LEU A 124 -2.32 6.67 -5.23
CA LEU A 124 -3.34 6.91 -6.27
C LEU A 124 -3.25 8.31 -6.91
N PHE A 125 -2.94 9.35 -6.13
CA PHE A 125 -2.78 10.70 -6.66
C PHE A 125 -1.66 10.78 -7.70
N THR A 126 -0.52 10.17 -7.42
CA THR A 126 0.64 10.13 -8.33
C THR A 126 0.42 9.19 -9.50
N ALA A 127 -0.26 8.06 -9.27
CA ALA A 127 -0.41 6.97 -10.23
C ALA A 127 -1.55 7.16 -11.24
N LYS A 128 -2.60 7.93 -10.93
CA LYS A 128 -3.85 7.97 -11.71
C LYS A 128 -3.68 8.27 -13.20
N THR A 129 -2.75 9.14 -13.55
CA THR A 129 -2.48 9.48 -14.97
C THR A 129 -1.87 8.31 -15.73
N GLU A 130 -0.90 7.63 -15.13
CA GLU A 130 -0.27 6.45 -15.74
C GLU A 130 -1.19 5.22 -15.71
N ILE A 131 -2.08 5.10 -14.71
CA ILE A 131 -3.13 4.06 -14.71
C ILE A 131 -4.03 4.21 -15.93
N ILE A 132 -4.51 5.43 -16.23
CA ILE A 132 -5.34 5.70 -17.40
C ILE A 132 -4.57 5.41 -18.69
N LYS A 133 -3.34 5.91 -18.80
CA LYS A 133 -2.51 5.80 -19.99
C LYS A 133 -2.15 4.35 -20.34
N LYS A 134 -1.84 3.54 -19.32
CA LYS A 134 -1.46 2.14 -19.46
C LYS A 134 -2.67 1.19 -19.40
N ASP A 135 -3.85 1.73 -19.10
CA ASP A 135 -5.09 0.98 -18.85
C ASP A 135 -4.88 -0.21 -17.91
N ASN A 136 -4.05 -0.03 -16.89
CA ASN A 136 -3.77 -1.05 -15.87
C ASN A 136 -3.33 -0.40 -14.56
N CYS A 137 -3.76 -0.97 -13.43
CA CYS A 137 -3.35 -0.59 -12.10
C CYS A 137 -2.60 -1.75 -11.43
N PHE A 138 -1.35 -1.54 -11.05
CA PHE A 138 -0.65 -2.48 -10.19
C PHE A 138 -1.08 -2.25 -8.73
N LEU A 139 -1.45 -3.32 -8.04
CA LEU A 139 -1.81 -3.31 -6.63
C LEU A 139 -0.76 -4.07 -5.82
N VAL A 140 -0.15 -3.40 -4.87
CA VAL A 140 0.85 -3.93 -3.92
C VAL A 140 0.36 -3.79 -2.47
N GLU A 141 1.10 -4.34 -1.50
CA GLU A 141 0.68 -4.33 -0.10
C GLU A 141 1.07 -3.05 0.65
N GLY A 142 2.29 -2.57 0.47
CA GLY A 142 2.90 -1.57 1.32
C GLY A 142 3.27 -0.24 0.67
N TYR A 143 3.62 0.72 1.52
CA TYR A 143 4.08 2.05 1.11
C TYR A 143 5.38 1.99 0.32
N THR A 144 6.32 1.17 0.78
CA THR A 144 7.66 1.04 0.18
C THR A 144 7.61 0.41 -1.20
N ASP A 145 6.70 -0.54 -1.41
CA ASP A 145 6.52 -1.21 -2.69
C ASP A 145 6.07 -0.19 -3.76
N VAL A 146 5.07 0.64 -3.43
CA VAL A 146 4.62 1.73 -4.31
C VAL A 146 5.77 2.67 -4.66
N ILE A 147 6.56 3.09 -3.66
CA ILE A 147 7.62 4.07 -3.87
C ILE A 147 8.76 3.48 -4.70
N SER A 148 9.14 2.21 -4.47
CA SER A 148 10.19 1.53 -5.22
C SER A 148 9.79 1.28 -6.67
N PHE A 149 8.56 0.87 -6.93
CA PHE A 149 8.02 0.72 -8.28
C PHE A 149 7.97 2.05 -9.04
N ASP A 150 7.42 3.09 -8.41
CA ASP A 150 7.36 4.43 -8.98
C ASP A 150 8.76 4.96 -9.32
N GLN A 151 9.72 4.79 -8.42
CA GLN A 151 11.11 5.18 -8.65
C GLN A 151 11.78 4.39 -9.79
N SER A 152 11.38 3.13 -9.99
CA SER A 152 11.86 2.28 -11.08
C SER A 152 11.14 2.55 -12.41
N GLY A 153 10.29 3.59 -12.50
CA GLY A 153 9.57 3.97 -13.71
C GLY A 153 8.23 3.26 -13.94
N ILE A 154 7.76 2.45 -12.98
CA ILE A 154 6.42 1.85 -12.99
C ILE A 154 5.50 2.66 -12.09
N GLU A 155 4.95 3.74 -12.65
CA GLU A 155 4.22 4.75 -11.88
C GLU A 155 2.72 4.44 -11.70
N ASN A 156 2.17 3.44 -12.39
CA ASN A 156 0.75 3.03 -12.28
C ASN A 156 0.50 2.05 -11.12
N VAL A 157 1.08 2.31 -9.96
CA VAL A 157 1.08 1.43 -8.78
C VAL A 157 0.44 2.10 -7.56
N VAL A 158 -0.38 1.33 -6.83
CA VAL A 158 -1.06 1.76 -5.60
C VAL A 158 -1.00 0.69 -4.53
N SER A 159 -1.24 1.06 -3.26
CA SER A 159 -1.39 0.07 -2.19
C SER A 159 -2.58 0.34 -1.28
N SER A 160 -3.11 -0.76 -0.69
CA SER A 160 -4.11 -0.70 0.39
C SER A 160 -3.52 -0.32 1.74
N SER A 161 -2.17 -0.26 1.83
CA SER A 161 -1.40 0.24 2.99
C SER A 161 -1.64 -0.54 4.29
N GLY A 162 -1.54 -1.87 4.22
CA GLY A 162 -1.61 -2.76 5.38
C GLY A 162 -3.02 -2.97 5.92
N THR A 163 -4.03 -2.79 5.08
CA THR A 163 -5.42 -3.16 5.36
C THR A 163 -5.91 -4.14 4.30
N SER A 164 -6.87 -5.00 4.65
CA SER A 164 -7.57 -5.80 3.64
C SER A 164 -8.21 -4.86 2.61
N LEU A 165 -8.14 -5.24 1.33
CA LEU A 165 -8.76 -4.49 0.25
C LEU A 165 -10.28 -4.34 0.50
N THR A 166 -10.83 -3.17 0.20
CA THR A 166 -12.24 -2.83 0.40
C THR A 166 -12.94 -2.54 -0.91
N SER A 167 -14.29 -2.68 -0.94
CA SER A 167 -15.09 -2.30 -2.12
C SER A 167 -14.93 -0.82 -2.48
N GLY A 168 -14.74 0.06 -1.49
CA GLY A 168 -14.48 1.49 -1.73
C GLY A 168 -13.17 1.72 -2.49
N GLN A 169 -12.10 1.02 -2.09
CA GLN A 169 -10.80 1.08 -2.77
C GLN A 169 -10.86 0.50 -4.19
N ILE A 170 -11.57 -0.61 -4.38
CA ILE A 170 -11.79 -1.22 -5.71
C ILE A 170 -12.54 -0.24 -6.63
N LYS A 171 -13.60 0.38 -6.14
CA LYS A 171 -14.36 1.41 -6.88
C LYS A 171 -13.53 2.64 -7.23
N LEU A 172 -12.54 2.99 -6.40
CA LEU A 172 -11.60 4.06 -6.74
C LEU A 172 -10.74 3.69 -7.94
N ILE A 173 -10.20 2.46 -8.00
CA ILE A 173 -9.40 2.00 -9.15
C ILE A 173 -10.28 1.93 -10.39
N LYS A 174 -11.49 1.40 -10.27
CA LYS A 174 -12.46 1.24 -11.38
C LYS A 174 -12.79 2.55 -12.10
N ARG A 175 -12.61 3.71 -11.46
CA ARG A 175 -12.78 5.03 -12.11
C ARG A 175 -11.73 5.31 -13.17
N TYR A 176 -10.60 4.62 -13.13
CA TYR A 176 -9.44 4.91 -13.98
C TYR A 176 -9.10 3.79 -14.95
N THR A 177 -9.41 2.53 -14.61
CA THR A 177 -9.18 1.35 -15.46
C THR A 177 -10.09 0.21 -15.06
N GLN A 178 -10.34 -0.72 -16.02
CA GLN A 178 -11.00 -2.00 -15.75
C GLN A 178 -9.98 -3.12 -15.43
N ASN A 179 -8.68 -2.86 -15.48
CA ASN A 179 -7.64 -3.87 -15.38
C ASN A 179 -6.80 -3.66 -14.12
N ILE A 180 -6.72 -4.69 -13.27
CA ILE A 180 -5.87 -4.71 -12.07
C ILE A 180 -4.89 -5.86 -12.19
N THR A 181 -3.63 -5.59 -11.91
CA THR A 181 -2.61 -6.62 -11.73
C THR A 181 -2.12 -6.60 -10.29
N ILE A 182 -2.34 -7.69 -9.56
CA ILE A 182 -1.93 -7.82 -8.16
C ILE A 182 -0.54 -8.42 -8.12
N LEU A 183 0.34 -7.79 -7.36
CA LEU A 183 1.72 -8.22 -7.18
C LEU A 183 1.86 -8.88 -5.82
N PHE A 184 2.17 -10.18 -5.82
CA PHE A 184 2.30 -10.97 -4.59
C PHE A 184 3.76 -11.26 -4.25
N ASP A 185 4.07 -11.16 -2.98
CA ASP A 185 5.28 -11.77 -2.43
C ASP A 185 5.28 -13.28 -2.71
N GLY A 186 6.45 -13.91 -2.79
CA GLY A 186 6.60 -15.34 -3.09
C GLY A 186 5.99 -16.32 -2.06
N ASP A 187 5.12 -15.85 -1.15
CA ASP A 187 4.52 -16.66 -0.08
C ASP A 187 3.13 -17.21 -0.47
N ALA A 188 3.07 -18.53 -0.68
CA ALA A 188 1.82 -19.22 -1.03
C ALA A 188 0.71 -19.11 0.03
N ALA A 189 1.05 -18.97 1.32
CA ALA A 189 0.06 -18.81 2.39
C ALA A 189 -0.61 -17.42 2.34
N GLY A 190 0.18 -16.36 2.09
CA GLY A 190 -0.31 -15.00 1.89
C GLY A 190 -1.25 -14.88 0.68
N ILE A 191 -0.91 -15.57 -0.41
CA ILE A 191 -1.72 -15.57 -1.64
C ILE A 191 -3.14 -16.09 -1.37
N LYS A 192 -3.30 -17.22 -0.65
CA LYS A 192 -4.62 -17.75 -0.33
C LYS A 192 -5.44 -16.81 0.55
N ALA A 193 -4.81 -16.18 1.53
CA ALA A 193 -5.47 -15.18 2.36
C ALA A 193 -6.03 -14.00 1.53
N SER A 194 -5.41 -13.69 0.39
CA SER A 194 -5.83 -12.63 -0.52
C SER A 194 -6.99 -12.98 -1.44
N PHE A 195 -7.33 -14.28 -1.61
CA PHE A 195 -8.40 -14.71 -2.54
C PHE A 195 -9.74 -14.03 -2.27
N ARG A 196 -10.06 -13.77 -1.00
CA ARG A 196 -11.29 -13.04 -0.66
C ARG A 196 -11.28 -11.62 -1.24
N GLY A 197 -10.17 -10.91 -1.12
CA GLY A 197 -10.03 -9.57 -1.68
C GLY A 197 -10.10 -9.59 -3.20
N ILE A 198 -9.52 -10.60 -3.84
CA ILE A 198 -9.56 -10.75 -5.30
C ILE A 198 -10.97 -11.06 -5.79
N ASN A 199 -11.71 -11.93 -5.10
CA ASN A 199 -13.11 -12.20 -5.43
C ASN A 199 -13.95 -10.92 -5.42
N MET A 200 -13.73 -10.01 -4.47
CA MET A 200 -14.40 -8.69 -4.46
C MET A 200 -14.07 -7.84 -5.68
N ILE A 201 -12.85 -7.94 -6.22
CA ILE A 201 -12.47 -7.22 -7.46
C ILE A 201 -13.22 -7.81 -8.66
N VAL A 202 -13.30 -9.14 -8.73
CA VAL A 202 -14.04 -9.86 -9.77
C VAL A 202 -15.54 -9.53 -9.70
N GLU A 203 -16.13 -9.51 -8.50
CA GLU A 203 -17.53 -9.11 -8.26
C GLU A 203 -17.84 -7.68 -8.73
N GLU A 204 -16.88 -6.77 -8.61
CA GLU A 204 -17.01 -5.40 -9.13
C GLU A 204 -16.81 -5.32 -10.66
N GLY A 205 -16.54 -6.45 -11.33
CA GLY A 205 -16.43 -6.56 -12.79
C GLY A 205 -15.12 -6.05 -13.38
N LEU A 206 -14.03 -6.09 -12.61
CA LEU A 206 -12.70 -5.77 -13.11
C LEU A 206 -11.97 -7.03 -13.58
N ASN A 207 -11.13 -6.88 -14.58
CA ASN A 207 -10.21 -7.92 -15.04
C ASN A 207 -9.03 -8.02 -14.07
N VAL A 208 -8.79 -9.22 -13.54
CA VAL A 208 -7.75 -9.43 -12.54
C VAL A 208 -6.64 -10.30 -13.10
N ARG A 209 -5.43 -9.77 -13.06
CA ARG A 209 -4.22 -10.51 -13.31
C ARG A 209 -3.38 -10.57 -12.03
N VAL A 210 -2.50 -11.54 -11.97
CA VAL A 210 -1.58 -11.71 -10.83
C VAL A 210 -0.16 -11.92 -11.33
N VAL A 211 0.79 -11.42 -10.56
CA VAL A 211 2.23 -11.70 -10.72
C VAL A 211 2.73 -12.22 -9.39
N LEU A 212 3.43 -13.34 -9.41
CA LEU A 212 4.11 -13.90 -8.27
C LEU A 212 5.61 -13.63 -8.40
N PHE A 213 6.20 -13.03 -7.38
CA PHE A 213 7.66 -12.83 -7.33
C PHE A 213 8.35 -14.14 -6.94
N PRO A 214 9.64 -14.29 -7.28
CA PRO A 214 10.43 -15.45 -6.90
C PRO A 214 10.50 -15.63 -5.37
N ASP A 215 10.71 -16.88 -4.92
CA ASP A 215 10.86 -17.17 -3.48
C ASP A 215 11.93 -16.29 -2.84
N GLY A 216 11.56 -15.63 -1.74
CA GLY A 216 12.43 -14.73 -0.99
C GLY A 216 12.52 -13.30 -1.52
N GLU A 217 11.84 -13.00 -2.63
CA GLU A 217 11.69 -11.65 -3.17
C GLU A 217 10.30 -11.09 -2.89
N ASP A 218 10.25 -9.79 -2.66
CA ASP A 218 9.03 -9.00 -2.62
C ASP A 218 9.07 -7.90 -3.70
N PRO A 219 7.96 -7.22 -3.99
CA PRO A 219 7.96 -6.14 -4.99
C PRO A 219 9.01 -5.06 -4.73
N ASP A 220 9.24 -4.66 -3.46
CA ASP A 220 10.23 -3.64 -3.09
C ASP A 220 11.66 -4.09 -3.38
N SER A 221 12.05 -5.32 -2.97
CA SER A 221 13.40 -5.85 -3.19
C SER A 221 13.68 -6.07 -4.68
N TYR A 222 12.71 -6.60 -5.40
CA TYR A 222 12.84 -6.85 -6.83
C TYR A 222 12.98 -5.56 -7.64
N ALA A 223 12.17 -4.54 -7.33
CA ALA A 223 12.26 -3.23 -7.99
C ALA A 223 13.60 -2.52 -7.75
N LYS A 224 14.26 -2.78 -6.62
CA LYS A 224 15.59 -2.20 -6.30
C LYS A 224 16.74 -2.88 -7.01
N SER A 225 16.61 -4.17 -7.31
CA SER A 225 17.67 -4.99 -7.91
C SER A 225 17.64 -5.03 -9.44
N HIS A 226 16.55 -4.54 -10.06
CA HIS A 226 16.35 -4.59 -11.51
C HIS A 226 16.07 -3.19 -12.08
N ASN A 227 16.48 -2.95 -13.31
CA ASN A 227 16.14 -1.73 -14.03
C ASN A 227 14.69 -1.77 -14.58
N ALA A 228 14.21 -0.63 -15.09
CA ALA A 228 12.84 -0.49 -15.58
C ALA A 228 12.47 -1.50 -16.68
N ASP A 229 13.38 -1.77 -17.61
CA ASP A 229 13.11 -2.68 -18.74
C ASP A 229 13.03 -4.13 -18.26
N GLU A 230 13.93 -4.55 -17.37
CA GLU A 230 13.93 -5.86 -16.73
C GLU A 230 12.69 -6.10 -15.91
N LEU A 231 12.29 -5.10 -15.12
CA LEU A 231 11.08 -5.16 -14.28
C LEU A 231 9.81 -5.24 -15.14
N ASN A 232 9.69 -4.42 -16.19
CA ASN A 232 8.57 -4.51 -17.14
C ASN A 232 8.52 -5.87 -17.83
N ALA A 233 9.65 -6.37 -18.35
CA ALA A 233 9.71 -7.68 -18.98
C ALA A 233 9.33 -8.82 -18.03
N PHE A 234 9.74 -8.74 -16.76
CA PHE A 234 9.34 -9.69 -15.74
C PHE A 234 7.81 -9.66 -15.48
N LEU A 235 7.25 -8.47 -15.31
CA LEU A 235 5.82 -8.30 -15.07
C LEU A 235 4.98 -8.81 -16.24
N GLU A 236 5.35 -8.48 -17.47
CA GLU A 236 4.65 -8.96 -18.66
C GLU A 236 4.71 -10.49 -18.79
N LYS A 237 5.91 -11.07 -18.65
CA LYS A 237 6.14 -12.50 -18.80
C LYS A 237 5.42 -13.34 -17.73
N ASN A 238 5.36 -12.85 -16.50
CA ASN A 238 4.84 -13.61 -15.35
C ASN A 238 3.40 -13.22 -14.97
N SER A 239 2.81 -12.25 -15.67
CA SER A 239 1.41 -11.86 -15.46
C SER A 239 0.48 -12.93 -16.03
N GLN A 240 -0.42 -13.44 -15.22
CA GLN A 240 -1.40 -14.45 -15.61
C GLN A 240 -2.80 -14.09 -15.10
N ASP A 241 -3.82 -14.58 -15.77
CA ASP A 241 -5.21 -14.43 -15.34
C ASP A 241 -5.44 -15.05 -13.96
N PHE A 242 -6.20 -14.38 -13.10
CA PHE A 242 -6.41 -14.84 -11.72
C PHE A 242 -7.12 -16.20 -11.65
N ILE A 243 -8.11 -16.45 -12.50
CA ILE A 243 -8.88 -17.70 -12.46
C ILE A 243 -7.97 -18.86 -12.85
N HIS A 244 -7.13 -18.69 -13.88
CA HIS A 244 -6.12 -19.70 -14.25
C HIS A 244 -5.10 -19.90 -13.14
N PHE A 245 -4.55 -18.84 -12.57
CA PHE A 245 -3.61 -18.92 -11.44
C PHE A 245 -4.19 -19.68 -10.25
N LYS A 246 -5.44 -19.35 -9.86
CA LYS A 246 -6.14 -20.00 -8.76
C LYS A 246 -6.36 -21.48 -9.03
N ALA A 247 -6.76 -21.84 -10.25
CA ALA A 247 -6.96 -23.22 -10.67
C ALA A 247 -5.66 -24.04 -10.60
N ASP A 248 -4.55 -23.49 -11.08
CA ASP A 248 -3.23 -24.12 -11.06
C ASP A 248 -2.74 -24.33 -9.62
N LEU A 249 -2.86 -23.30 -8.77
CA LEU A 249 -2.44 -23.36 -7.37
C LEU A 249 -3.21 -24.45 -6.60
N LEU A 250 -4.53 -24.42 -6.68
CA LEU A 250 -5.39 -25.37 -5.98
C LEU A 250 -5.26 -26.80 -6.54
N SER A 251 -5.04 -26.95 -7.86
CA SER A 251 -4.84 -28.26 -8.49
C SER A 251 -3.53 -28.90 -8.05
N LYS A 252 -2.44 -28.14 -7.95
CA LYS A 252 -1.16 -28.61 -7.40
C LYS A 252 -1.31 -29.15 -5.98
N GLU A 253 -2.06 -28.46 -5.14
CA GLU A 253 -2.31 -28.89 -3.76
C GLU A 253 -3.24 -30.09 -3.64
N ALA A 254 -4.25 -30.21 -4.52
CA ALA A 254 -5.13 -31.37 -4.55
C ALA A 254 -4.40 -32.65 -4.97
N GLY A 255 -3.29 -32.51 -5.73
CA GLY A 255 -2.50 -33.64 -6.19
C GLY A 255 -3.33 -34.63 -7.00
N SER A 256 -3.27 -35.93 -6.64
CA SER A 256 -4.04 -36.97 -7.29
C SER A 256 -5.38 -37.30 -6.63
N ASP A 257 -5.71 -36.66 -5.49
CA ASP A 257 -6.93 -36.93 -4.71
C ASP A 257 -8.20 -36.48 -5.45
N PRO A 258 -9.13 -37.44 -5.82
CA PRO A 258 -10.35 -37.09 -6.56
C PRO A 258 -11.29 -36.18 -5.79
N VAL A 259 -11.40 -36.32 -4.46
CA VAL A 259 -12.30 -35.55 -3.61
C VAL A 259 -11.81 -34.09 -3.54
N LYS A 260 -10.50 -33.91 -3.35
CA LYS A 260 -9.89 -32.56 -3.38
C LYS A 260 -10.04 -31.91 -4.75
N LYS A 261 -9.85 -32.66 -5.85
CA LYS A 261 -10.08 -32.14 -7.21
C LYS A 261 -11.52 -31.70 -7.43
N ALA A 262 -12.50 -32.44 -6.95
CA ALA A 262 -13.90 -32.00 -7.02
C ALA A 262 -14.14 -30.70 -6.24
N GLY A 263 -13.46 -30.52 -5.09
CA GLY A 263 -13.45 -29.27 -4.33
C GLY A 263 -12.88 -28.09 -5.11
N VAL A 264 -11.75 -28.32 -5.81
CA VAL A 264 -11.12 -27.29 -6.67
C VAL A 264 -12.08 -26.85 -7.78
N VAL A 265 -12.70 -27.82 -8.49
CA VAL A 265 -13.67 -27.49 -9.56
C VAL A 265 -14.80 -26.62 -9.01
N LYS A 266 -15.38 -27.01 -7.85
CA LYS A 266 -16.44 -26.24 -7.20
C LYS A 266 -15.99 -24.80 -6.89
N GLU A 267 -14.79 -24.63 -6.33
CA GLU A 267 -14.27 -23.30 -5.96
C GLU A 267 -14.02 -22.42 -7.19
N ILE A 268 -13.50 -23.00 -8.28
CA ILE A 268 -13.29 -22.24 -9.53
C ILE A 268 -14.64 -21.84 -10.15
N VAL A 269 -15.61 -22.75 -10.21
CA VAL A 269 -16.96 -22.43 -10.71
C VAL A 269 -17.61 -21.33 -9.88
N GLN A 270 -17.45 -21.34 -8.55
CA GLN A 270 -17.93 -20.28 -7.68
C GLN A 270 -17.23 -18.94 -7.99
N THR A 271 -15.92 -18.94 -8.26
CA THR A 271 -15.19 -17.73 -8.64
C THR A 271 -15.66 -17.19 -9.99
N ILE A 272 -15.88 -18.06 -10.99
CA ILE A 272 -16.39 -17.65 -12.31
C ILE A 272 -17.79 -17.04 -12.18
N ALA A 273 -18.64 -17.61 -11.32
CA ALA A 273 -20.01 -17.12 -11.09
C ALA A 273 -20.05 -15.72 -10.42
N LEU A 274 -18.94 -15.21 -9.90
CA LEU A 274 -18.84 -13.84 -9.39
C LEU A 274 -18.69 -12.79 -10.51
N VAL A 275 -18.26 -13.22 -11.71
CA VAL A 275 -18.10 -12.30 -12.84
C VAL A 275 -19.48 -11.80 -13.26
N PRO A 276 -19.73 -10.48 -13.19
CA PRO A 276 -21.01 -9.92 -13.61
C PRO A 276 -21.30 -10.21 -15.08
N GLU A 277 -22.54 -10.58 -15.39
CA GLU A 277 -22.97 -10.64 -16.79
C GLU A 277 -22.82 -9.25 -17.42
N GLN A 278 -22.00 -9.15 -18.44
CA GLN A 278 -21.93 -7.95 -19.26
C GLN A 278 -23.11 -8.00 -20.23
N LEU A 279 -24.16 -7.25 -19.92
CA LEU A 279 -25.30 -7.02 -20.81
C LEU A 279 -24.92 -6.03 -21.91
#